data_2cb5eb2490554b54b33a82a28710f6e3
#
_entry.id   2cb5eb2490554b54b33a82a28710f6e3
#
_cell.length_a   1.000
_cell.length_b   1.000
_cell.length_c   1.000
_cell.angle_alpha   90.00
_cell.angle_beta   90.00
_cell.angle_gamma   90.00
#
_symmetry.space_group_name_H-M   'P 1'
#
loop_
_entity.id
_entity.type
_entity.pdbx_description
1 polymer ?
#
loop_
_entity_poly.entity_id
_entity_poly.type
_entity_poly.pdbx_seq_one_letter_code
_entity_poly.pdbx_strand_id
1 'polypeptide(L)'
;MNKNINIAWAEYLIEDCIRHGIRHFCIAPGSRSTPLTLAVANHPKATSHCHFDERGLGFFALGLSKARQQTVAIITTSGSAVANLYPAVVEAKQSSIPLLVLGADRPQELISVGANQAIEQQAIFAHYPIYSGHLAEPSIDGCAASMLTQLGHALALQQQRPGPIHLNCPYREPFYPEQAKQELSALYKQLEAWINSSLPYYQQHPNTAQPKVSQQWPALAEQSKVLIVIGQQTAEQSQAIIAWAQQAGWPIVVDCQSHWQTAQKDAGLIQQAELLLANSRFAEQVQAELIIQFGGKLVSKRLNQWLASSQASYYLIDESAQRINPGQRMQQRWQCTTQAWLHAHPVITSSTKPQYLQRWTQAQQAICDDVNAALLDYSELAICAQISAQQNPQSALFMGNSMVVRLFELLGQPCKAEHYFANRGASGIDGLLATSVGIAAGLQQACTLVIGDTSLLHDLNSLSLAANSQQNLVIVLFNNNGGEIFNLLPALSTGQQDQRLSKDYYQLPHQADFAAAAATFNLAYQQVVNFEQFSHAFERAQQQAGASFIEVCFTPGDASARYQSLINQVASHDAL
;
A
#
# COMPACT_ATOMS: atom_id res chain seq x y z
N MET A 1 29.89 -8.06 33.78
CA MET A 1 29.87 -6.92 32.82
C MET A 1 28.86 -5.90 33.34
N ASN A 2 29.33 -4.72 33.73
CA ASN A 2 28.45 -3.71 34.33
C ASN A 2 27.82 -2.85 33.28
N LYS A 3 26.49 -2.90 33.18
CA LYS A 3 25.69 -2.17 32.17
C LYS A 3 24.34 -1.74 32.74
N ASN A 4 23.75 -0.70 32.14
CA ASN A 4 22.35 -0.36 32.42
C ASN A 4 21.41 -1.46 31.93
N ILE A 5 20.50 -1.92 32.79
CA ILE A 5 19.62 -3.05 32.50
C ILE A 5 18.68 -2.82 31.34
N ASN A 6 18.15 -1.57 31.19
CA ASN A 6 17.26 -1.21 30.09
C ASN A 6 17.98 -1.32 28.74
N ILE A 7 19.25 -0.86 28.70
CA ILE A 7 20.08 -0.94 27.49
C ILE A 7 20.35 -2.41 27.13
N ALA A 8 20.69 -3.25 28.11
CA ALA A 8 20.97 -4.67 27.86
C ALA A 8 19.74 -5.41 27.30
N TRP A 9 18.56 -5.19 27.87
CA TRP A 9 17.32 -5.80 27.36
C TRP A 9 16.95 -5.30 25.98
N ALA A 10 17.09 -3.99 25.72
CA ALA A 10 16.87 -3.43 24.39
C ALA A 10 17.82 -4.00 23.34
N GLU A 11 19.11 -4.18 23.68
CA GLU A 11 20.09 -4.82 22.79
C GLU A 11 19.71 -6.25 22.44
N TYR A 12 19.26 -7.05 23.44
CA TYR A 12 18.79 -8.41 23.17
C TYR A 12 17.55 -8.42 22.28
N LEU A 13 16.59 -7.51 22.50
CA LEU A 13 15.39 -7.40 21.68
C LEU A 13 15.74 -7.04 20.22
N ILE A 14 16.59 -6.04 20.02
CA ILE A 14 17.01 -5.61 18.67
C ILE A 14 17.87 -6.69 18.00
N GLU A 15 18.80 -7.35 18.73
CA GLU A 15 19.58 -8.48 18.19
C GLU A 15 18.64 -9.60 17.70
N ASP A 16 17.60 -9.95 18.46
CA ASP A 16 16.68 -11.01 18.03
C ASP A 16 15.79 -10.56 16.85
N CYS A 17 15.37 -9.30 16.79
CA CYS A 17 14.76 -8.72 15.58
C CYS A 17 15.66 -8.91 14.35
N ILE A 18 16.95 -8.61 14.49
CA ILE A 18 17.95 -8.77 13.42
C ILE A 18 18.10 -10.24 13.02
N ARG A 19 18.11 -11.18 13.97
CA ARG A 19 18.18 -12.63 13.70
C ARG A 19 16.94 -13.15 12.99
N HIS A 20 15.78 -12.54 13.23
CA HIS A 20 14.55 -12.78 12.49
C HIS A 20 14.50 -12.09 11.10
N GLY A 21 15.56 -11.41 10.68
CA GLY A 21 15.65 -10.78 9.36
C GLY A 21 15.17 -9.32 9.30
N ILE A 22 14.73 -8.74 10.40
CA ILE A 22 14.33 -7.32 10.43
C ILE A 22 15.61 -6.46 10.38
N ARG A 23 15.72 -5.61 9.37
CA ARG A 23 16.92 -4.77 9.14
C ARG A 23 16.63 -3.28 9.24
N HIS A 24 15.40 -2.87 8.98
CA HIS A 24 14.99 -1.47 8.91
C HIS A 24 14.18 -1.08 10.15
N PHE A 25 14.60 0.01 10.78
CA PHE A 25 14.00 0.56 12.00
C PHE A 25 13.66 2.03 11.76
N CYS A 26 12.39 2.37 11.80
CA CYS A 26 11.88 3.73 11.69
C CYS A 26 11.73 4.31 13.10
N ILE A 27 12.39 5.43 13.41
CA ILE A 27 12.54 5.93 14.77
C ILE A 27 12.02 7.37 14.85
N ALA A 28 11.03 7.62 15.72
CA ALA A 28 10.68 8.97 16.15
C ALA A 28 11.45 9.34 17.43
N PRO A 29 11.89 10.59 17.56
CA PRO A 29 12.67 11.03 18.72
C PRO A 29 11.84 11.00 20.00
N GLY A 30 12.47 10.56 21.11
CA GLY A 30 11.81 10.55 22.41
C GLY A 30 12.68 9.95 23.51
N SER A 31 12.52 10.46 24.74
CA SER A 31 13.38 10.05 25.87
C SER A 31 13.14 8.61 26.31
N ARG A 32 11.86 8.17 26.40
CA ARG A 32 11.52 6.81 26.88
C ARG A 32 12.00 5.71 25.93
N SER A 33 12.09 5.99 24.63
CA SER A 33 12.60 5.06 23.63
C SER A 33 14.13 5.02 23.53
N THR A 34 14.88 5.80 24.35
CA THR A 34 16.34 5.86 24.30
C THR A 34 17.01 4.47 24.33
N PRO A 35 16.61 3.48 25.18
CA PRO A 35 17.24 2.16 25.17
C PRO A 35 17.14 1.49 23.79
N LEU A 36 15.95 1.49 23.18
CA LEU A 36 15.73 0.91 21.84
C LEU A 36 16.49 1.67 20.75
N THR A 37 16.45 3.01 20.79
CA THR A 37 17.16 3.86 19.84
C THR A 37 18.66 3.61 19.86
N LEU A 38 19.28 3.54 21.04
CA LEU A 38 20.70 3.25 21.18
C LEU A 38 21.06 1.82 20.75
N ALA A 39 20.20 0.85 21.06
CA ALA A 39 20.39 -0.52 20.60
C ALA A 39 20.42 -0.62 19.07
N VAL A 40 19.52 0.08 18.38
CA VAL A 40 19.51 0.16 16.90
C VAL A 40 20.74 0.91 16.38
N ALA A 41 21.03 2.10 16.94
CA ALA A 41 22.11 2.96 16.45
C ALA A 41 23.49 2.29 16.54
N ASN A 42 23.68 1.44 17.55
CA ASN A 42 24.94 0.72 17.76
C ASN A 42 24.99 -0.65 17.08
N HIS A 43 23.92 -1.10 16.45
CA HIS A 43 23.89 -2.43 15.83
C HIS A 43 24.37 -2.40 14.38
N PRO A 44 25.46 -3.15 14.01
CA PRO A 44 26.13 -3.00 12.70
C PRO A 44 25.28 -3.45 11.50
N LYS A 45 24.20 -4.23 11.73
CA LYS A 45 23.29 -4.73 10.68
C LYS A 45 21.96 -4.00 10.63
N ALA A 46 21.73 -3.01 11.49
CA ALA A 46 20.52 -2.21 11.51
C ALA A 46 20.65 -1.00 10.59
N THR A 47 19.58 -0.67 9.89
CA THR A 47 19.43 0.58 9.12
C THR A 47 18.34 1.40 9.78
N SER A 48 18.68 2.59 10.27
CA SER A 48 17.72 3.50 10.90
C SER A 48 17.21 4.56 9.92
N HIS A 49 15.93 4.91 10.07
CA HIS A 49 15.25 5.99 9.37
C HIS A 49 14.56 6.86 10.41
N CYS A 50 14.86 8.15 10.45
CA CYS A 50 14.35 9.04 11.48
C CYS A 50 13.38 10.07 10.91
N HIS A 51 12.29 10.32 11.62
CA HIS A 51 11.35 11.39 11.32
C HIS A 51 10.71 11.91 12.60
N PHE A 52 10.43 13.21 12.65
CA PHE A 52 9.89 13.86 13.85
C PHE A 52 8.38 13.69 14.01
N ASP A 53 7.63 13.45 12.91
CA ASP A 53 6.17 13.22 12.91
C ASP A 53 5.91 11.72 12.85
N GLU A 54 5.36 11.16 13.92
CA GLU A 54 5.12 9.72 14.06
C GLU A 54 4.10 9.20 13.05
N ARG A 55 3.12 9.99 12.65
CA ARG A 55 2.15 9.61 11.62
C ARG A 55 2.85 9.42 10.28
N GLY A 56 3.64 10.40 9.84
CA GLY A 56 4.45 10.30 8.63
C GLY A 56 5.45 9.15 8.71
N LEU A 57 6.11 8.95 9.86
CA LEU A 57 7.01 7.83 10.10
C LEU A 57 6.34 6.47 9.93
N GLY A 58 5.11 6.33 10.45
CA GLY A 58 4.33 5.10 10.32
C GLY A 58 4.02 4.76 8.86
N PHE A 59 3.64 5.75 8.07
CA PHE A 59 3.39 5.57 6.64
C PHE A 59 4.67 5.38 5.81
N PHE A 60 5.77 6.01 6.20
CA PHE A 60 7.09 5.73 5.62
C PHE A 60 7.48 4.26 5.85
N ALA A 61 7.33 3.75 7.07
CA ALA A 61 7.58 2.36 7.40
C ALA A 61 6.66 1.41 6.60
N LEU A 62 5.39 1.78 6.39
CA LEU A 62 4.45 1.06 5.55
C LEU A 62 4.97 0.95 4.10
N GLY A 63 5.41 2.06 3.52
CA GLY A 63 5.97 2.09 2.16
C GLY A 63 7.23 1.25 2.02
N LEU A 64 8.13 1.37 2.99
CA LEU A 64 9.37 0.59 3.05
C LEU A 64 9.09 -0.91 3.14
N SER A 65 8.12 -1.31 3.97
CA SER A 65 7.68 -2.70 4.12
C SER A 65 7.01 -3.24 2.84
N LYS A 66 6.16 -2.43 2.18
CA LYS A 66 5.54 -2.77 0.88
C LYS A 66 6.59 -3.05 -0.19
N ALA A 67 7.58 -2.18 -0.30
CA ALA A 67 8.65 -2.28 -1.30
C ALA A 67 9.56 -3.49 -1.07
N ARG A 68 9.90 -3.75 0.20
CA ARG A 68 10.79 -4.85 0.60
C ARG A 68 10.10 -6.19 0.75
N GLN A 69 8.77 -6.21 0.91
CA GLN A 69 8.01 -7.40 1.32
C GLN A 69 8.55 -8.06 2.60
N GLN A 70 9.02 -7.23 3.52
CA GLN A 70 9.65 -7.63 4.77
C GLN A 70 9.10 -6.81 5.94
N THR A 71 9.19 -7.37 7.15
CA THR A 71 8.82 -6.64 8.36
C THR A 71 9.76 -5.46 8.59
N VAL A 72 9.16 -4.29 8.81
CA VAL A 72 9.84 -3.06 9.22
C VAL A 72 9.44 -2.72 10.64
N ALA A 73 10.41 -2.41 11.50
CA ALA A 73 10.16 -2.01 12.87
C ALA A 73 9.96 -0.50 13.00
N ILE A 74 9.06 -0.07 13.89
CA ILE A 74 8.80 1.33 14.23
C ILE A 74 9.02 1.50 15.73
N ILE A 75 9.82 2.50 16.10
CA ILE A 75 10.13 2.81 17.50
C ILE A 75 9.65 4.22 17.80
N THR A 76 8.80 4.36 18.82
CA THR A 76 8.34 5.65 19.33
C THR A 76 8.46 5.72 20.84
N THR A 77 8.46 6.95 21.37
CA THR A 77 8.23 7.18 22.79
C THR A 77 6.75 6.92 23.14
N SER A 78 6.38 7.05 24.41
CA SER A 78 5.02 6.80 24.89
C SER A 78 4.06 7.97 24.63
N GLY A 79 2.78 7.73 24.90
CA GLY A 79 1.74 8.75 24.83
C GLY A 79 1.20 8.93 23.41
N SER A 80 0.94 10.19 23.02
CA SER A 80 0.40 10.50 21.69
C SER A 80 1.30 10.07 20.54
N ALA A 81 2.59 9.88 20.76
CA ALA A 81 3.53 9.36 19.78
C ALA A 81 3.09 7.99 19.23
N VAL A 82 2.76 7.05 20.11
CA VAL A 82 2.22 5.74 19.69
C VAL A 82 0.84 5.89 19.04
N ALA A 83 -0.02 6.75 19.60
CA ALA A 83 -1.36 6.99 19.07
C ALA A 83 -1.35 7.51 17.62
N ASN A 84 -0.37 8.36 17.26
CA ASN A 84 -0.19 8.89 15.90
C ASN A 84 0.13 7.82 14.86
N LEU A 85 0.57 6.62 15.25
CA LEU A 85 0.78 5.50 14.33
C LEU A 85 -0.52 4.82 13.90
N TYR A 86 -1.67 5.14 14.55
CA TYR A 86 -2.91 4.42 14.35
C TYR A 86 -3.36 4.34 12.87
N PRO A 87 -3.35 5.43 12.08
CA PRO A 87 -3.73 5.37 10.66
C PRO A 87 -2.86 4.40 9.84
N ALA A 88 -1.55 4.42 10.05
CA ALA A 88 -0.63 3.52 9.38
C ALA A 88 -0.84 2.05 9.78
N VAL A 89 -1.15 1.79 11.06
CA VAL A 89 -1.50 0.44 11.56
C VAL A 89 -2.80 -0.06 10.94
N VAL A 90 -3.80 0.81 10.77
CA VAL A 90 -5.06 0.47 10.07
C VAL A 90 -4.79 0.10 8.62
N GLU A 91 -4.06 0.94 7.88
CA GLU A 91 -3.72 0.66 6.46
C GLU A 91 -2.89 -0.63 6.35
N ALA A 92 -1.89 -0.83 7.22
CA ALA A 92 -1.06 -2.04 7.25
C ALA A 92 -1.90 -3.30 7.46
N LYS A 93 -2.87 -3.25 8.40
CA LYS A 93 -3.80 -4.36 8.63
C LYS A 93 -4.65 -4.65 7.41
N GLN A 94 -5.22 -3.61 6.81
CA GLN A 94 -6.14 -3.72 5.68
C GLN A 94 -5.43 -4.11 4.37
N SER A 95 -4.12 -3.87 4.28
CA SER A 95 -3.26 -4.26 3.14
C SER A 95 -2.41 -5.50 3.41
N SER A 96 -2.52 -6.11 4.60
CA SER A 96 -1.69 -7.26 5.02
C SER A 96 -0.18 -6.97 4.95
N ILE A 97 0.23 -5.76 5.35
CA ILE A 97 1.64 -5.34 5.35
C ILE A 97 2.26 -5.60 6.73
N PRO A 98 3.40 -6.30 6.81
CA PRO A 98 4.03 -6.64 8.07
C PRO A 98 4.78 -5.42 8.67
N LEU A 99 4.28 -4.91 9.79
CA LEU A 99 4.95 -3.89 10.62
C LEU A 99 5.17 -4.44 12.03
N LEU A 100 6.23 -4.01 12.70
CA LEU A 100 6.50 -4.27 14.10
C LEU A 100 6.60 -2.94 14.86
N VAL A 101 5.56 -2.59 15.62
CA VAL A 101 5.57 -1.41 16.49
C VAL A 101 6.16 -1.77 17.84
N LEU A 102 7.29 -1.15 18.18
CA LEU A 102 7.95 -1.20 19.50
C LEU A 102 7.67 0.12 20.22
N GLY A 103 6.52 0.22 20.88
CA GLY A 103 6.11 1.41 21.61
C GLY A 103 6.74 1.46 23.00
N ALA A 104 7.69 2.38 23.24
CA ALA A 104 8.24 2.56 24.57
C ALA A 104 7.17 3.11 25.53
N ASP A 105 7.13 2.61 26.78
CA ASP A 105 6.10 2.98 27.74
C ASP A 105 6.69 3.24 29.13
N ARG A 106 5.87 3.83 30.00
CA ARG A 106 6.12 3.97 31.43
C ARG A 106 5.99 2.63 32.12
N PRO A 107 6.70 2.41 33.24
CA PRO A 107 6.49 1.25 34.09
C PRO A 107 5.10 1.32 34.75
N GLN A 108 4.60 0.16 35.18
CA GLN A 108 3.22 0.00 35.65
C GLN A 108 2.84 0.97 36.78
N GLU A 109 3.76 1.31 37.68
CA GLU A 109 3.51 2.24 38.81
C GLU A 109 3.26 3.70 38.39
N LEU A 110 3.56 4.05 37.13
CA LEU A 110 3.31 5.39 36.57
C LEU A 110 2.07 5.48 35.69
N ILE A 111 1.35 4.37 35.48
CA ILE A 111 0.15 4.35 34.67
C ILE A 111 -1.07 4.76 35.52
N SER A 112 -1.92 5.64 34.96
CA SER A 112 -3.17 6.14 35.56
C SER A 112 -2.99 6.89 36.90
N VAL A 113 -1.80 7.43 37.15
CA VAL A 113 -1.49 8.23 38.38
C VAL A 113 -1.17 9.70 38.06
N GLY A 114 -1.42 10.16 36.85
CA GLY A 114 -1.15 11.53 36.42
C GLY A 114 0.35 11.79 36.08
N ALA A 115 1.13 10.75 35.87
CA ALA A 115 2.53 10.89 35.44
C ALA A 115 2.61 11.54 34.04
N ASN A 116 3.65 12.34 33.83
CA ASN A 116 3.85 13.06 32.55
C ASN A 116 3.96 12.09 31.38
N GLN A 117 3.18 12.35 30.31
CA GLN A 117 3.18 11.59 29.06
C GLN A 117 2.92 10.07 29.26
N ALA A 118 2.17 9.69 30.30
CA ALA A 118 1.70 8.35 30.57
C ALA A 118 0.23 8.21 30.15
N ILE A 119 -0.08 7.17 29.40
CA ILE A 119 -1.45 6.83 28.96
C ILE A 119 -1.66 5.32 29.11
N GLU A 120 -2.87 4.85 28.97
CA GLU A 120 -3.17 3.42 28.82
C GLU A 120 -2.80 2.97 27.40
N GLN A 121 -1.50 2.61 27.23
CA GLN A 121 -0.91 2.34 25.92
C GLN A 121 -1.07 0.89 25.48
N GLN A 122 -1.27 -0.03 26.43
CA GLN A 122 -1.57 -1.42 26.12
C GLN A 122 -2.85 -1.51 25.29
N ALA A 123 -2.79 -2.29 24.20
CA ALA A 123 -3.92 -2.45 23.27
C ALA A 123 -4.47 -1.15 22.64
N ILE A 124 -3.68 -0.07 22.58
CA ILE A 124 -4.10 1.22 22.02
C ILE A 124 -4.61 1.10 20.58
N PHE A 125 -4.12 0.16 19.81
CA PHE A 125 -4.57 -0.11 18.43
C PHE A 125 -5.76 -1.08 18.36
N ALA A 126 -6.40 -1.40 19.48
CA ALA A 126 -7.53 -2.32 19.57
C ALA A 126 -7.28 -3.65 18.85
N HIS A 127 -8.14 -4.03 17.90
CA HIS A 127 -8.08 -5.31 17.18
C HIS A 127 -7.32 -5.23 15.83
N TYR A 128 -6.71 -4.10 15.50
CA TYR A 128 -6.00 -3.95 14.23
C TYR A 128 -4.69 -4.75 14.16
N PRO A 129 -3.83 -4.76 15.18
CA PRO A 129 -2.67 -5.64 15.17
C PRO A 129 -3.09 -7.11 15.13
N ILE A 130 -2.31 -7.93 14.42
CA ILE A 130 -2.49 -9.40 14.44
C ILE A 130 -2.05 -10.00 15.77
N TYR A 131 -1.17 -9.29 16.47
CA TYR A 131 -0.71 -9.58 17.81
C TYR A 131 -0.41 -8.28 18.57
N SER A 132 -0.89 -8.21 19.80
CA SER A 132 -0.55 -7.14 20.75
C SER A 132 0.02 -7.79 22.01
N GLY A 133 1.21 -7.37 22.42
CA GLY A 133 1.89 -7.87 23.60
C GLY A 133 2.39 -6.75 24.50
N HIS A 134 2.47 -7.03 25.80
CA HIS A 134 3.12 -6.19 26.78
C HIS A 134 4.36 -6.94 27.28
N LEU A 135 5.55 -6.37 27.03
CA LEU A 135 6.81 -6.97 27.44
C LEU A 135 7.02 -6.75 28.95
N ALA A 136 7.73 -7.69 29.58
CA ALA A 136 8.13 -7.51 30.96
C ALA A 136 9.08 -6.31 31.10
N GLU A 137 9.00 -5.61 32.24
CA GLU A 137 9.96 -4.55 32.56
C GLU A 137 11.37 -5.14 32.75
N PRO A 138 12.40 -4.47 32.22
CA PRO A 138 13.79 -4.90 32.41
C PRO A 138 14.17 -5.01 33.88
N SER A 139 14.61 -6.17 34.29
CA SER A 139 15.12 -6.44 35.66
C SER A 139 16.19 -7.51 35.64
N ILE A 140 17.04 -7.57 36.68
CA ILE A 140 18.09 -8.58 36.81
C ILE A 140 17.48 -9.95 37.06
N ASP A 141 16.43 -9.99 37.87
CA ASP A 141 15.75 -11.23 38.26
C ASP A 141 14.65 -11.60 37.25
N GLY A 142 14.44 -10.76 36.23
CA GLY A 142 13.45 -10.96 35.19
C GLY A 142 13.88 -11.99 34.15
N CYS A 143 12.90 -12.60 33.50
CA CYS A 143 13.13 -13.57 32.45
C CYS A 143 13.21 -12.87 31.06
N ALA A 144 14.41 -12.44 30.66
CA ALA A 144 14.60 -11.85 29.33
C ALA A 144 14.26 -12.84 28.19
N ALA A 145 14.38 -14.13 28.43
CA ALA A 145 13.96 -15.20 27.53
C ALA A 145 12.47 -15.12 27.19
N SER A 146 11.63 -14.70 28.14
CA SER A 146 10.18 -14.50 27.90
C SER A 146 9.92 -13.41 26.85
N MET A 147 10.65 -12.29 26.91
CA MET A 147 10.58 -11.21 25.92
C MET A 147 10.93 -11.73 24.51
N LEU A 148 12.03 -12.48 24.38
CA LEU A 148 12.50 -13.03 23.10
C LEU A 148 11.52 -14.09 22.56
N THR A 149 10.97 -14.94 23.44
CA THR A 149 9.95 -15.92 23.04
C THR A 149 8.69 -15.24 22.55
N GLN A 150 8.26 -14.15 23.21
CA GLN A 150 7.08 -13.39 22.82
C GLN A 150 7.28 -12.69 21.46
N LEU A 151 8.45 -12.10 21.19
CA LEU A 151 8.81 -11.56 19.89
C LEU A 151 8.77 -12.64 18.81
N GLY A 152 9.45 -13.77 19.02
CA GLY A 152 9.49 -14.84 18.03
C GLY A 152 8.12 -15.45 17.74
N HIS A 153 7.27 -15.61 18.77
CA HIS A 153 5.88 -16.04 18.59
C HIS A 153 5.07 -15.04 17.75
N ALA A 154 5.16 -13.74 18.04
CA ALA A 154 4.48 -12.70 17.29
C ALA A 154 4.90 -12.68 15.81
N LEU A 155 6.21 -12.82 15.54
CA LEU A 155 6.75 -12.89 14.19
C LEU A 155 6.34 -14.18 13.45
N ALA A 156 6.25 -15.30 14.14
CA ALA A 156 5.74 -16.55 13.56
C ALA A 156 4.26 -16.43 13.16
N LEU A 157 3.43 -15.74 13.96
CA LEU A 157 2.05 -15.41 13.56
C LEU A 157 2.01 -14.49 12.35
N GLN A 158 2.93 -13.52 12.26
CA GLN A 158 3.02 -12.58 11.14
C GLN A 158 3.39 -13.28 9.82
N GLN A 159 4.23 -14.31 9.85
CA GLN A 159 4.54 -15.13 8.68
C GLN A 159 3.30 -15.89 8.15
N GLN A 160 2.43 -16.35 9.04
CA GLN A 160 1.20 -17.06 8.67
C GLN A 160 0.08 -16.11 8.23
N ARG A 161 0.04 -14.92 8.82
CA ARG A 161 -0.99 -13.91 8.63
C ARG A 161 -0.38 -12.52 8.62
N PRO A 162 0.15 -12.04 7.48
CA PRO A 162 0.81 -10.75 7.41
C PRO A 162 -0.08 -9.59 7.92
N GLY A 163 0.54 -8.67 8.65
CA GLY A 163 -0.13 -7.53 9.27
C GLY A 163 0.72 -6.91 10.39
N PRO A 164 0.26 -5.83 11.02
CA PRO A 164 1.00 -5.16 12.09
C PRO A 164 1.01 -5.95 13.40
N ILE A 165 2.14 -5.88 14.10
CA ILE A 165 2.34 -6.33 15.48
C ILE A 165 2.56 -5.09 16.35
N HIS A 166 2.05 -5.10 17.57
CA HIS A 166 2.37 -4.12 18.61
C HIS A 166 2.98 -4.80 19.83
N LEU A 167 4.19 -4.39 20.22
CA LEU A 167 4.82 -4.75 21.49
C LEU A 167 4.99 -3.47 22.32
N ASN A 168 4.31 -3.41 23.45
CA ASN A 168 4.44 -2.35 24.44
C ASN A 168 5.69 -2.63 25.29
N CYS A 169 6.65 -1.70 25.30
CA CYS A 169 8.00 -1.87 25.86
C CYS A 169 8.19 -0.93 27.07
N PRO A 170 7.86 -1.34 28.29
CA PRO A 170 8.03 -0.48 29.46
C PRO A 170 9.50 -0.36 29.86
N TYR A 171 9.93 0.87 30.15
CA TYR A 171 11.27 1.18 30.65
C TYR A 171 11.20 2.09 31.85
N ARG A 172 11.83 1.67 32.96
CA ARG A 172 12.01 2.48 34.17
C ARG A 172 13.26 3.35 34.05
N GLU A 173 13.21 4.58 34.54
CA GLU A 173 14.41 5.43 34.60
C GLU A 173 15.47 4.83 35.53
N PRO A 174 16.75 5.07 35.25
CA PRO A 174 17.32 5.88 34.16
C PRO A 174 17.56 5.10 32.86
N PHE A 175 17.65 5.82 31.70
CA PHE A 175 17.77 5.21 30.36
C PHE A 175 19.16 5.26 29.75
N TYR A 176 20.08 6.01 30.36
CA TYR A 176 21.36 6.31 29.73
C TYR A 176 22.43 5.29 30.12
N PRO A 177 23.36 4.91 29.20
CA PRO A 177 24.32 3.83 29.40
C PRO A 177 25.21 3.99 30.64
N GLU A 178 25.56 5.24 30.99
CA GLU A 178 26.46 5.53 32.10
C GLU A 178 25.77 5.54 33.48
N GLN A 179 24.43 5.44 33.49
CA GLN A 179 23.64 5.50 34.72
C GLN A 179 23.21 4.10 35.20
N ALA A 180 23.11 3.91 36.51
CA ALA A 180 22.62 2.70 37.15
C ALA A 180 23.20 1.40 36.55
N LYS A 181 24.53 1.37 36.34
CA LYS A 181 25.24 0.18 35.88
C LYS A 181 25.18 -0.89 36.92
N GLN A 182 24.79 -2.09 36.52
CA GLN A 182 24.62 -3.27 37.36
C GLN A 182 25.41 -4.44 36.79
N GLU A 183 25.80 -5.39 37.66
CA GLU A 183 26.41 -6.64 37.25
C GLU A 183 25.36 -7.57 36.63
N LEU A 184 25.53 -7.91 35.34
CA LEU A 184 24.55 -8.66 34.55
C LEU A 184 24.95 -10.13 34.28
N SER A 185 25.87 -10.68 35.04
CA SER A 185 26.36 -12.06 34.83
C SER A 185 25.25 -13.12 34.88
N ALA A 186 24.24 -12.94 35.75
CA ALA A 186 23.11 -13.86 35.86
C ALA A 186 22.24 -13.83 34.59
N LEU A 187 21.95 -12.64 34.10
CA LEU A 187 21.18 -12.43 32.84
C LEU A 187 21.95 -13.02 31.63
N TYR A 188 23.25 -12.79 31.58
CA TYR A 188 24.12 -13.33 30.53
C TYR A 188 24.11 -14.85 30.51
N LYS A 189 24.24 -15.48 31.69
CA LYS A 189 24.18 -16.92 31.84
C LYS A 189 22.83 -17.50 31.40
N GLN A 190 21.73 -16.79 31.64
CA GLN A 190 20.39 -17.21 31.23
C GLN A 190 20.27 -17.31 29.69
N LEU A 191 20.94 -16.43 28.95
CA LEU A 191 20.89 -16.33 27.50
C LEU A 191 22.14 -16.85 26.78
N GLU A 192 23.09 -17.44 27.50
CA GLU A 192 24.44 -17.81 27.02
C GLU A 192 24.38 -18.65 25.72
N ALA A 193 23.55 -19.68 25.70
CA ALA A 193 23.40 -20.57 24.54
C ALA A 193 22.91 -19.80 23.29
N TRP A 194 21.97 -18.87 23.48
CA TRP A 194 21.46 -18.04 22.37
C TRP A 194 22.49 -16.99 21.93
N ILE A 195 23.17 -16.33 22.90
CA ILE A 195 24.20 -15.32 22.60
C ILE A 195 25.31 -15.92 21.74
N ASN A 196 25.72 -17.15 22.03
CA ASN A 196 26.76 -17.90 21.32
C ASN A 196 26.27 -18.56 20.03
N SER A 197 24.98 -18.44 19.68
CA SER A 197 24.41 -18.90 18.42
C SER A 197 24.22 -17.74 17.45
N SER A 198 23.87 -18.04 16.19
CA SER A 198 23.41 -17.07 15.17
C SER A 198 21.90 -17.15 14.92
N LEU A 199 21.18 -18.05 15.61
CA LEU A 199 19.77 -18.32 15.39
C LEU A 199 18.88 -17.36 16.20
N PRO A 200 17.66 -17.05 15.73
CA PRO A 200 16.63 -16.44 16.56
C PRO A 200 16.36 -17.24 17.82
N TYR A 201 15.93 -16.58 18.89
CA TYR A 201 15.67 -17.25 20.17
C TYR A 201 14.52 -18.26 20.09
N TYR A 202 13.47 -17.91 19.37
CA TYR A 202 12.32 -18.77 19.13
C TYR A 202 12.03 -18.87 17.64
N GLN A 203 11.92 -20.09 17.13
CA GLN A 203 11.60 -20.37 15.73
C GLN A 203 10.37 -21.26 15.65
N GLN A 204 9.44 -20.89 14.82
CA GLN A 204 8.30 -21.71 14.45
C GLN A 204 8.21 -21.79 12.92
N HIS A 205 8.27 -22.99 12.39
CA HIS A 205 8.13 -23.21 10.96
C HIS A 205 6.63 -23.29 10.58
N PRO A 206 6.16 -22.48 9.60
CA PRO A 206 4.77 -22.54 9.18
C PRO A 206 4.45 -23.87 8.50
N ASN A 207 3.21 -24.31 8.63
CA ASN A 207 2.72 -25.46 7.86
C ASN A 207 2.45 -25.00 6.41
N THR A 208 3.27 -25.42 5.47
CA THR A 208 3.14 -25.12 4.03
C THR A 208 2.33 -26.22 3.34
N ALA A 209 1.03 -26.28 3.62
CA ALA A 209 0.14 -27.18 2.86
C ALA A 209 -0.02 -26.68 1.42
N GLN A 210 0.18 -27.56 0.46
CA GLN A 210 -0.12 -27.26 -0.96
C GLN A 210 -1.62 -26.99 -1.14
N PRO A 211 -2.02 -26.04 -2.02
CA PRO A 211 -3.43 -25.79 -2.29
C PRO A 211 -4.08 -27.04 -2.89
N LYS A 212 -5.22 -27.45 -2.32
CA LYS A 212 -5.99 -28.56 -2.89
C LYS A 212 -6.63 -28.12 -4.18
N VAL A 213 -6.48 -28.93 -5.22
CA VAL A 213 -7.17 -28.73 -6.49
C VAL A 213 -8.68 -28.84 -6.28
N SER A 214 -9.45 -27.92 -6.86
CA SER A 214 -10.90 -28.04 -6.87
C SER A 214 -11.30 -29.30 -7.66
N GLN A 215 -12.15 -30.15 -7.06
CA GLN A 215 -12.68 -31.33 -7.76
C GLN A 215 -13.48 -30.95 -9.02
N GLN A 216 -14.00 -29.74 -9.07
CA GLN A 216 -14.76 -29.22 -10.21
C GLN A 216 -13.87 -28.58 -11.26
N TRP A 217 -12.54 -28.43 -11.02
CA TRP A 217 -11.64 -27.70 -11.90
C TRP A 217 -11.68 -28.20 -13.36
N PRO A 218 -11.62 -29.50 -13.66
CA PRO A 218 -11.65 -29.96 -15.05
C PRO A 218 -12.90 -29.51 -15.80
N ALA A 219 -14.09 -29.68 -15.19
CA ALA A 219 -15.34 -29.28 -15.82
C ALA A 219 -15.51 -27.76 -15.94
N LEU A 220 -15.00 -26.99 -14.97
CA LEU A 220 -15.06 -25.53 -15.00
C LEU A 220 -14.09 -24.93 -16.03
N ALA A 221 -12.89 -25.50 -16.16
CA ALA A 221 -11.91 -25.05 -17.14
C ALA A 221 -12.33 -25.29 -18.60
N GLU A 222 -13.26 -26.21 -18.83
CA GLU A 222 -13.86 -26.47 -20.15
C GLU A 222 -15.01 -25.52 -20.52
N GLN A 223 -15.43 -24.65 -19.60
CA GLN A 223 -16.52 -23.69 -19.86
C GLN A 223 -16.15 -22.69 -20.95
N SER A 224 -17.18 -22.18 -21.65
CA SER A 224 -16.96 -21.33 -22.81
C SER A 224 -16.70 -19.86 -22.45
N LYS A 225 -17.10 -19.42 -21.24
CA LYS A 225 -17.03 -18.02 -20.81
C LYS A 225 -16.30 -17.92 -19.47
N VAL A 226 -14.97 -18.13 -19.52
CA VAL A 226 -14.07 -17.93 -18.37
C VAL A 226 -13.49 -16.54 -18.42
N LEU A 227 -13.57 -15.79 -17.33
CA LEU A 227 -13.00 -14.47 -17.17
C LEU A 227 -11.91 -14.48 -16.08
N ILE A 228 -10.74 -13.99 -16.42
CA ILE A 228 -9.66 -13.76 -15.46
C ILE A 228 -9.69 -12.30 -15.02
N VAL A 229 -9.54 -12.05 -13.72
CA VAL A 229 -9.46 -10.70 -13.14
C VAL A 229 -8.17 -10.62 -12.32
N ILE A 230 -7.32 -9.63 -12.63
CA ILE A 230 -6.07 -9.41 -11.90
C ILE A 230 -6.19 -8.09 -11.12
N GLY A 231 -6.21 -8.19 -9.80
CA GLY A 231 -6.11 -7.07 -8.88
C GLY A 231 -4.65 -6.76 -8.51
N GLN A 232 -4.39 -6.42 -7.26
CA GLN A 232 -3.02 -6.13 -6.80
C GLN A 232 -2.15 -7.40 -6.85
N GLN A 233 -1.14 -7.39 -7.70
CA GLN A 233 -0.16 -8.46 -7.87
C GLN A 233 1.22 -7.86 -8.15
N THR A 234 2.31 -8.60 -7.89
CA THR A 234 3.64 -8.22 -8.36
C THR A 234 3.76 -8.38 -9.87
N ALA A 235 4.80 -7.78 -10.48
CA ALA A 235 5.06 -7.94 -11.91
C ALA A 235 5.24 -9.42 -12.29
N GLU A 236 5.98 -10.19 -11.51
CA GLU A 236 6.21 -11.62 -11.73
C GLU A 236 4.90 -12.43 -11.64
N GLN A 237 4.08 -12.16 -10.61
CA GLN A 237 2.79 -12.83 -10.45
C GLN A 237 1.83 -12.50 -11.60
N SER A 238 1.74 -11.22 -11.99
CA SER A 238 0.90 -10.80 -13.13
C SER A 238 1.34 -11.46 -14.43
N GLN A 239 2.63 -11.52 -14.71
CA GLN A 239 3.17 -12.19 -15.89
C GLN A 239 2.84 -13.69 -15.91
N ALA A 240 2.96 -14.37 -14.77
CA ALA A 240 2.63 -15.79 -14.66
C ALA A 240 1.12 -16.03 -14.91
N ILE A 241 0.24 -15.19 -14.35
CA ILE A 241 -1.21 -15.30 -14.60
C ILE A 241 -1.54 -15.05 -16.07
N ILE A 242 -0.97 -14.01 -16.67
CA ILE A 242 -1.19 -13.66 -18.08
C ILE A 242 -0.76 -14.81 -18.99
N ALA A 243 0.47 -15.33 -18.80
CA ALA A 243 0.98 -16.44 -19.59
C ALA A 243 0.13 -17.71 -19.43
N TRP A 244 -0.37 -17.98 -18.23
CA TRP A 244 -1.27 -19.11 -17.97
C TRP A 244 -2.62 -18.93 -18.65
N ALA A 245 -3.26 -17.77 -18.54
CA ALA A 245 -4.60 -17.51 -19.11
C ALA A 245 -4.56 -17.46 -20.65
N GLN A 246 -3.47 -16.98 -21.25
CA GLN A 246 -3.27 -16.95 -22.70
C GLN A 246 -3.29 -18.34 -23.34
N GLN A 247 -2.78 -19.37 -22.65
CA GLN A 247 -2.79 -20.75 -23.16
C GLN A 247 -4.22 -21.25 -23.40
N ALA A 248 -5.20 -20.71 -22.66
CA ALA A 248 -6.61 -21.04 -22.79
C ALA A 248 -7.39 -20.06 -23.68
N GLY A 249 -6.80 -18.94 -24.09
CA GLY A 249 -7.49 -17.89 -24.84
C GLY A 249 -8.58 -17.17 -24.04
N TRP A 250 -8.41 -17.04 -22.72
CA TRP A 250 -9.37 -16.36 -21.85
C TRP A 250 -9.13 -14.85 -21.80
N PRO A 251 -10.19 -13.99 -21.79
CA PRO A 251 -10.03 -12.57 -21.55
C PRO A 251 -9.53 -12.30 -20.13
N ILE A 252 -8.66 -11.29 -20.01
CA ILE A 252 -8.00 -10.92 -18.76
C ILE A 252 -8.31 -9.47 -18.46
N VAL A 253 -9.16 -9.20 -17.48
CA VAL A 253 -9.40 -7.84 -16.96
C VAL A 253 -8.29 -7.50 -15.98
N VAL A 254 -7.63 -6.37 -16.20
CA VAL A 254 -6.54 -5.86 -15.36
C VAL A 254 -6.96 -4.60 -14.63
N ASP A 255 -6.79 -4.60 -13.30
CA ASP A 255 -6.95 -3.42 -12.44
C ASP A 255 -5.67 -2.55 -12.49
N CYS A 256 -5.77 -1.26 -12.25
CA CYS A 256 -4.60 -0.35 -12.29
C CYS A 256 -3.51 -0.70 -11.26
N GLN A 257 -3.79 -1.54 -10.27
CA GLN A 257 -2.82 -2.06 -9.32
C GLN A 257 -2.09 -3.32 -9.81
N SER A 258 -2.51 -3.91 -10.94
CA SER A 258 -1.83 -5.05 -11.55
C SER A 258 -0.62 -4.57 -12.36
N HIS A 259 0.49 -5.31 -12.25
CA HIS A 259 1.70 -4.98 -13.01
C HIS A 259 1.65 -5.69 -14.37
N TRP A 260 1.43 -4.94 -15.44
CA TRP A 260 1.52 -5.46 -16.81
C TRP A 260 2.28 -4.49 -17.71
N GLN A 261 2.93 -5.00 -18.75
CA GLN A 261 3.82 -4.23 -19.62
C GLN A 261 3.23 -4.09 -21.03
N THR A 262 3.64 -3.04 -21.74
CA THR A 262 3.21 -2.76 -23.12
C THR A 262 3.45 -3.95 -24.06
N ALA A 263 4.50 -4.75 -23.84
CA ALA A 263 4.79 -5.96 -24.61
C ALA A 263 3.69 -7.04 -24.52
N GLN A 264 2.81 -6.95 -23.51
CA GLN A 264 1.70 -7.88 -23.29
C GLN A 264 0.35 -7.36 -23.84
N LYS A 265 0.35 -6.21 -24.54
CA LYS A 265 -0.87 -5.54 -25.03
C LYS A 265 -1.76 -6.46 -25.89
N ASP A 266 -1.16 -7.37 -26.64
CA ASP A 266 -1.87 -8.30 -27.54
C ASP A 266 -2.30 -9.61 -26.84
N ALA A 267 -2.10 -9.70 -25.53
CA ALA A 267 -2.33 -10.90 -24.74
C ALA A 267 -3.81 -11.14 -24.35
N GLY A 268 -4.77 -10.41 -24.94
CA GLY A 268 -6.17 -10.48 -24.54
C GLY A 268 -6.48 -9.70 -23.25
N LEU A 269 -5.67 -8.68 -22.96
CA LEU A 269 -5.85 -7.81 -21.80
C LEU A 269 -6.97 -6.81 -22.03
N ILE A 270 -7.89 -6.76 -21.09
CA ILE A 270 -9.01 -5.79 -21.05
C ILE A 270 -8.68 -4.75 -20.01
N GLN A 271 -8.39 -3.54 -20.47
CA GLN A 271 -7.81 -2.45 -19.70
C GLN A 271 -8.87 -1.46 -19.20
N GLN A 272 -9.93 -1.24 -19.98
CA GLN A 272 -10.97 -0.26 -19.69
C GLN A 272 -12.27 -0.90 -19.20
N ALA A 273 -12.19 -1.91 -18.33
CA ALA A 273 -13.39 -2.59 -17.83
C ALA A 273 -14.36 -1.63 -17.10
N GLU A 274 -13.84 -0.60 -16.39
CA GLU A 274 -14.66 0.44 -15.77
C GLU A 274 -15.53 1.18 -16.80
N LEU A 275 -14.99 1.47 -18.00
CA LEU A 275 -15.72 2.11 -19.10
C LEU A 275 -16.68 1.15 -19.81
N LEU A 276 -16.19 -0.01 -20.20
CA LEU A 276 -16.98 -0.99 -20.96
C LEU A 276 -18.23 -1.44 -20.20
N LEU A 277 -18.09 -1.68 -18.91
CA LEU A 277 -19.20 -2.11 -18.03
C LEU A 277 -20.16 -0.95 -17.66
N ALA A 278 -19.92 0.29 -18.12
CA ALA A 278 -20.88 1.35 -18.07
C ALA A 278 -22.02 1.16 -19.10
N ASN A 279 -21.75 0.46 -20.21
CA ASN A 279 -22.77 0.09 -21.18
C ASN A 279 -23.51 -1.15 -20.69
N SER A 280 -24.81 -1.00 -20.36
CA SER A 280 -25.62 -2.08 -19.78
C SER A 280 -25.81 -3.25 -20.73
N ARG A 281 -25.98 -2.99 -22.06
CA ARG A 281 -26.11 -4.01 -23.08
C ARG A 281 -24.86 -4.89 -23.15
N PHE A 282 -23.69 -4.27 -23.19
CA PHE A 282 -22.43 -4.99 -23.18
C PHE A 282 -22.26 -5.81 -21.89
N ALA A 283 -22.52 -5.20 -20.73
CA ALA A 283 -22.42 -5.86 -19.43
C ALA A 283 -23.29 -7.14 -19.32
N GLU A 284 -24.49 -7.12 -19.94
CA GLU A 284 -25.36 -8.30 -20.04
C GLU A 284 -24.82 -9.37 -20.99
N GLN A 285 -24.24 -8.96 -22.12
CA GLN A 285 -23.74 -9.90 -23.14
C GLN A 285 -22.46 -10.63 -22.72
N VAL A 286 -21.66 -10.03 -21.86
CA VAL A 286 -20.39 -10.59 -21.41
C VAL A 286 -20.45 -11.32 -20.08
N GLN A 287 -21.64 -11.79 -19.69
CA GLN A 287 -21.77 -12.60 -18.47
C GLN A 287 -20.88 -13.85 -18.56
N ALA A 288 -20.07 -14.06 -17.49
CA ALA A 288 -19.17 -15.20 -17.38
C ALA A 288 -19.89 -16.43 -16.81
N GLU A 289 -19.34 -17.62 -17.08
CA GLU A 289 -19.71 -18.89 -16.43
C GLU A 289 -18.76 -19.20 -15.26
N LEU A 290 -17.49 -18.80 -15.41
CA LEU A 290 -16.45 -18.89 -14.38
C LEU A 290 -15.67 -17.58 -14.31
N ILE A 291 -15.48 -17.06 -13.11
CA ILE A 291 -14.60 -15.93 -12.83
C ILE A 291 -13.47 -16.41 -11.93
N ILE A 292 -12.23 -16.10 -12.31
CA ILE A 292 -11.03 -16.41 -11.53
C ILE A 292 -10.33 -15.09 -11.23
N GLN A 293 -10.41 -14.65 -9.98
CA GLN A 293 -9.77 -13.42 -9.52
C GLN A 293 -8.51 -13.73 -8.75
N PHE A 294 -7.40 -13.07 -9.14
CA PHE A 294 -6.13 -13.05 -8.43
C PHE A 294 -5.93 -11.69 -7.77
N GLY A 295 -5.59 -11.68 -6.46
CA GLY A 295 -5.49 -10.45 -5.66
C GLY A 295 -6.85 -9.94 -5.19
N GLY A 296 -6.84 -9.24 -4.06
CA GLY A 296 -8.05 -9.01 -3.28
C GLY A 296 -8.94 -7.88 -3.74
N LYS A 297 -8.51 -6.63 -3.48
CA LYS A 297 -9.36 -5.44 -3.67
C LYS A 297 -9.14 -4.85 -5.07
N LEU A 298 -10.24 -4.49 -5.73
CA LEU A 298 -10.24 -3.86 -7.05
C LEU A 298 -10.64 -2.38 -6.93
N VAL A 299 -10.05 -1.52 -7.76
CA VAL A 299 -10.36 -0.08 -7.80
C VAL A 299 -11.67 0.20 -8.53
N SER A 300 -11.92 -0.47 -9.64
CA SER A 300 -13.10 -0.26 -10.48
C SER A 300 -14.41 -0.52 -9.72
N LYS A 301 -15.25 0.52 -9.62
CA LYS A 301 -16.58 0.42 -8.99
C LYS A 301 -17.53 -0.45 -9.82
N ARG A 302 -17.55 -0.24 -11.15
CA ARG A 302 -18.47 -0.96 -12.06
C ARG A 302 -18.09 -2.42 -12.17
N LEU A 303 -16.79 -2.73 -12.25
CA LEU A 303 -16.33 -4.12 -12.24
C LEU A 303 -16.77 -4.81 -10.95
N ASN A 304 -16.58 -4.18 -9.78
CA ASN A 304 -17.03 -4.73 -8.50
C ASN A 304 -18.55 -4.97 -8.48
N GLN A 305 -19.37 -4.04 -9.01
CA GLN A 305 -20.82 -4.19 -9.09
C GLN A 305 -21.22 -5.30 -10.04
N TRP A 306 -20.60 -5.38 -11.21
CA TRP A 306 -20.86 -6.42 -12.20
C TRP A 306 -20.44 -7.81 -11.66
N LEU A 307 -19.29 -7.91 -11.03
CA LEU A 307 -18.86 -9.13 -10.33
C LEU A 307 -19.85 -9.53 -9.24
N ALA A 308 -20.38 -8.60 -8.46
CA ALA A 308 -21.34 -8.88 -7.40
C ALA A 308 -22.69 -9.40 -7.95
N SER A 309 -23.15 -8.93 -9.10
CA SER A 309 -24.41 -9.36 -9.74
C SER A 309 -24.28 -10.63 -10.58
N SER A 310 -23.05 -11.04 -10.93
CA SER A 310 -22.80 -12.22 -11.77
C SER A 310 -23.27 -13.53 -11.12
N GLN A 311 -23.79 -14.45 -11.89
CA GLN A 311 -24.18 -15.82 -11.47
C GLN A 311 -23.06 -16.86 -11.72
N ALA A 312 -21.90 -16.43 -12.22
CA ALA A 312 -20.75 -17.29 -12.50
C ALA A 312 -20.26 -18.03 -11.26
N SER A 313 -19.69 -19.20 -11.41
CA SER A 313 -18.80 -19.77 -10.39
C SER A 313 -17.64 -18.81 -10.13
N TYR A 314 -17.27 -18.61 -8.86
CA TYR A 314 -16.29 -17.58 -8.53
C TYR A 314 -15.14 -18.13 -7.69
N TYR A 315 -13.93 -17.97 -8.20
CA TYR A 315 -12.70 -18.37 -7.58
C TYR A 315 -11.89 -17.14 -7.21
N LEU A 316 -11.52 -17.01 -5.92
CA LEU A 316 -10.64 -15.95 -5.43
C LEU A 316 -9.35 -16.56 -4.90
N ILE A 317 -8.24 -16.15 -5.46
CA ILE A 317 -6.90 -16.53 -5.06
C ILE A 317 -6.19 -15.30 -4.46
N ASP A 318 -5.86 -15.38 -3.17
CA ASP A 318 -5.23 -14.27 -2.45
C ASP A 318 -4.51 -14.78 -1.20
N GLU A 319 -3.31 -14.29 -0.93
CA GLU A 319 -2.48 -14.74 0.18
C GLU A 319 -2.96 -14.23 1.55
N SER A 320 -3.71 -13.12 1.56
CA SER A 320 -4.18 -12.53 2.81
C SER A 320 -5.18 -13.43 3.54
N ALA A 321 -5.23 -13.33 4.87
CA ALA A 321 -6.24 -14.02 5.67
C ALA A 321 -7.56 -13.23 5.79
N GLN A 322 -7.69 -12.09 5.11
CA GLN A 322 -8.88 -11.23 5.19
C GLN A 322 -10.05 -11.83 4.42
N ARG A 323 -11.27 -11.62 4.93
CA ARG A 323 -12.48 -11.94 4.16
C ARG A 323 -12.70 -10.90 3.07
N ILE A 324 -12.47 -11.28 1.81
CA ILE A 324 -12.65 -10.44 0.64
C ILE A 324 -13.87 -10.95 -0.13
N ASN A 325 -15.01 -10.34 0.11
CA ASN A 325 -16.27 -10.64 -0.57
C ASN A 325 -17.25 -9.47 -0.43
N PRO A 326 -16.96 -8.30 -1.04
CA PRO A 326 -17.82 -7.14 -0.92
C PRO A 326 -19.24 -7.36 -1.49
N GLY A 327 -19.36 -8.18 -2.52
CA GLY A 327 -20.65 -8.55 -3.12
C GLY A 327 -21.42 -9.62 -2.36
N GLN A 328 -20.87 -10.18 -1.28
CA GLN A 328 -21.47 -11.23 -0.45
C GLN A 328 -22.00 -12.44 -1.25
N ARG A 329 -21.33 -12.74 -2.35
CA ARG A 329 -21.72 -13.82 -3.26
C ARG A 329 -21.12 -15.16 -2.85
N MET A 330 -21.65 -16.24 -3.37
CA MET A 330 -21.05 -17.56 -3.26
C MET A 330 -19.71 -17.58 -3.98
N GLN A 331 -18.64 -17.96 -3.29
CA GLN A 331 -17.28 -18.04 -3.85
C GLN A 331 -16.50 -19.19 -3.23
N GLN A 332 -15.56 -19.71 -3.99
CA GLN A 332 -14.48 -20.55 -3.46
C GLN A 332 -13.22 -19.71 -3.33
N ARG A 333 -12.53 -19.84 -2.21
CA ARG A 333 -11.34 -19.06 -1.93
C ARG A 333 -10.14 -19.94 -1.59
N TRP A 334 -9.01 -19.65 -2.21
CA TRP A 334 -7.70 -20.22 -1.87
C TRP A 334 -6.83 -19.16 -1.22
N GLN A 335 -6.43 -19.40 0.01
CA GLN A 335 -5.41 -18.62 0.68
C GLN A 335 -4.06 -19.27 0.39
N CYS A 336 -3.41 -18.87 -0.68
CA CYS A 336 -2.13 -19.39 -1.14
C CYS A 336 -1.46 -18.40 -2.10
N THR A 337 -0.20 -18.66 -2.42
CA THR A 337 0.51 -17.88 -3.44
C THR A 337 -0.08 -18.14 -4.83
N THR A 338 -0.01 -17.14 -5.70
CA THR A 338 -0.42 -17.24 -7.11
C THR A 338 0.29 -18.42 -7.79
N GLN A 339 1.61 -18.56 -7.63
CA GLN A 339 2.39 -19.63 -8.24
C GLN A 339 1.93 -21.03 -7.79
N ALA A 340 1.69 -21.20 -6.50
CA ALA A 340 1.23 -22.49 -5.97
C ALA A 340 -0.14 -22.88 -6.55
N TRP A 341 -1.05 -21.90 -6.70
CA TRP A 341 -2.36 -22.14 -7.29
C TRP A 341 -2.27 -22.48 -8.78
N LEU A 342 -1.52 -21.70 -9.57
CA LEU A 342 -1.32 -21.93 -11.00
C LEU A 342 -0.69 -23.32 -11.28
N HIS A 343 0.28 -23.71 -10.46
CA HIS A 343 0.90 -25.03 -10.56
C HIS A 343 -0.09 -26.17 -10.31
N ALA A 344 -0.98 -26.01 -9.33
CA ALA A 344 -1.99 -27.00 -8.99
C ALA A 344 -3.16 -27.05 -10.01
N HIS A 345 -3.39 -25.98 -10.77
CA HIS A 345 -4.51 -25.83 -11.70
C HIS A 345 -4.00 -25.55 -13.14
N PRO A 346 -3.35 -26.53 -13.79
CA PRO A 346 -2.89 -26.36 -15.17
C PRO A 346 -4.05 -26.06 -16.11
N VAL A 347 -3.78 -25.31 -17.17
CA VAL A 347 -4.76 -25.07 -18.23
C VAL A 347 -5.09 -26.40 -18.90
N ILE A 348 -6.37 -26.68 -19.04
CA ILE A 348 -6.88 -27.77 -19.85
C ILE A 348 -7.10 -27.20 -21.25
N THR A 349 -6.25 -27.55 -22.20
CA THR A 349 -6.40 -27.15 -23.60
C THR A 349 -7.60 -27.86 -24.19
N SER A 350 -8.78 -27.29 -24.03
CA SER A 350 -9.95 -27.64 -24.82
C SER A 350 -10.02 -26.69 -26.02
N SER A 351 -10.74 -27.13 -27.06
CA SER A 351 -10.95 -26.33 -28.27
C SER A 351 -11.31 -24.89 -27.90
N THR A 352 -10.38 -23.99 -28.12
CA THR A 352 -10.50 -22.55 -27.88
C THR A 352 -11.86 -22.05 -28.35
N LYS A 353 -12.60 -21.41 -27.48
CA LYS A 353 -13.81 -20.69 -27.85
C LYS A 353 -13.46 -19.20 -27.97
N PRO A 354 -12.91 -18.75 -29.11
CA PRO A 354 -12.36 -17.42 -29.29
C PRO A 354 -13.41 -16.32 -29.18
N GLN A 355 -14.69 -16.66 -29.32
CA GLN A 355 -15.80 -15.72 -29.37
C GLN A 355 -15.95 -14.86 -28.09
N TYR A 356 -15.70 -15.44 -26.92
CA TYR A 356 -15.82 -14.68 -25.66
C TYR A 356 -14.68 -13.66 -25.51
N LEU A 357 -13.44 -14.05 -25.81
CA LEU A 357 -12.31 -13.14 -25.87
C LEU A 357 -12.50 -12.06 -26.94
N GLN A 358 -12.91 -12.48 -28.15
CA GLN A 358 -13.17 -11.55 -29.26
C GLN A 358 -14.22 -10.48 -28.89
N ARG A 359 -15.27 -10.85 -28.15
CA ARG A 359 -16.30 -9.91 -27.71
C ARG A 359 -15.70 -8.80 -26.84
N TRP A 360 -14.86 -9.14 -25.87
CA TRP A 360 -14.19 -8.19 -25.00
C TRP A 360 -13.20 -7.29 -25.78
N THR A 361 -12.38 -7.89 -26.64
CA THR A 361 -11.36 -7.16 -27.40
C THR A 361 -11.96 -6.26 -28.45
N GLN A 362 -13.02 -6.67 -29.13
CA GLN A 362 -13.77 -5.83 -30.06
C GLN A 362 -14.42 -4.64 -29.36
N ALA A 363 -15.01 -4.85 -28.20
CA ALA A 363 -15.58 -3.78 -27.39
C ALA A 363 -14.51 -2.76 -26.96
N GLN A 364 -13.35 -3.23 -26.50
CA GLN A 364 -12.24 -2.35 -26.16
C GLN A 364 -11.74 -1.56 -27.38
N GLN A 365 -11.66 -2.19 -28.53
CA GLN A 365 -11.28 -1.51 -29.78
C GLN A 365 -12.32 -0.45 -30.18
N ALA A 366 -13.60 -0.72 -29.99
CA ALA A 366 -14.67 0.20 -30.36
C ALA A 366 -14.62 1.53 -29.60
N ILE A 367 -14.16 1.54 -28.35
CA ILE A 367 -14.06 2.77 -27.54
C ILE A 367 -12.69 3.45 -27.61
N CYS A 368 -11.73 2.93 -28.40
CA CYS A 368 -10.39 3.52 -28.49
C CYS A 368 -10.41 4.99 -28.90
N ASP A 369 -11.25 5.37 -29.88
CA ASP A 369 -11.34 6.74 -30.37
C ASP A 369 -11.92 7.66 -29.30
N ASP A 370 -12.90 7.21 -28.53
CA ASP A 370 -13.48 7.96 -27.42
C ASP A 370 -12.45 8.24 -26.33
N VAL A 371 -11.66 7.21 -25.95
CA VAL A 371 -10.59 7.34 -24.97
C VAL A 371 -9.50 8.28 -25.48
N ASN A 372 -9.06 8.12 -26.75
CA ASN A 372 -8.04 8.98 -27.34
C ASN A 372 -8.51 10.43 -27.43
N ALA A 373 -9.76 10.68 -27.81
CA ALA A 373 -10.34 12.03 -27.86
C ALA A 373 -10.34 12.70 -26.47
N ALA A 374 -10.62 11.94 -25.40
CA ALA A 374 -10.61 12.46 -24.04
C ALA A 374 -9.19 12.87 -23.55
N LEU A 375 -8.13 12.46 -24.25
CA LEU A 375 -6.73 12.77 -23.93
C LEU A 375 -6.17 13.98 -24.69
N LEU A 376 -6.92 14.56 -25.64
CA LEU A 376 -6.44 15.68 -26.47
C LEU A 376 -6.33 16.99 -25.69
N ASP A 377 -7.25 17.22 -24.76
CA ASP A 377 -7.28 18.44 -23.96
C ASP A 377 -6.47 18.29 -22.68
N TYR A 378 -5.84 19.39 -22.25
CA TYR A 378 -5.14 19.45 -20.97
C TYR A 378 -6.11 19.16 -19.82
N SER A 379 -5.87 18.06 -19.13
CA SER A 379 -6.72 17.55 -18.06
C SER A 379 -5.93 16.59 -17.15
N GLU A 380 -6.48 16.32 -15.97
CA GLU A 380 -5.86 15.34 -15.04
C GLU A 380 -5.73 13.94 -15.69
N LEU A 381 -6.74 13.51 -16.45
CA LEU A 381 -6.71 12.22 -17.17
C LEU A 381 -5.58 12.18 -18.21
N ALA A 382 -5.44 13.25 -18.99
CA ALA A 382 -4.41 13.34 -20.02
C ALA A 382 -2.99 13.43 -19.43
N ILE A 383 -2.83 14.10 -18.28
CA ILE A 383 -1.56 14.12 -17.53
C ILE A 383 -1.23 12.72 -16.97
N CYS A 384 -2.22 11.96 -16.47
CA CYS A 384 -2.00 10.55 -16.08
C CYS A 384 -1.49 9.72 -17.28
N ALA A 385 -2.04 9.91 -18.48
CA ALA A 385 -1.59 9.24 -19.70
C ALA A 385 -0.15 9.63 -20.05
N GLN A 386 0.18 10.92 -19.95
CA GLN A 386 1.53 11.41 -20.21
C GLN A 386 2.55 10.87 -19.21
N ILE A 387 2.21 10.83 -17.91
CA ILE A 387 3.04 10.18 -16.87
C ILE A 387 3.28 8.72 -17.26
N SER A 388 2.23 7.96 -17.57
CA SER A 388 2.34 6.55 -17.95
C SER A 388 3.28 6.34 -19.14
N ALA A 389 3.21 7.23 -20.14
CA ALA A 389 4.04 7.15 -21.35
C ALA A 389 5.49 7.60 -21.16
N GLN A 390 5.74 8.57 -20.27
CA GLN A 390 7.06 9.19 -20.08
C GLN A 390 7.81 8.66 -18.84
N GLN A 391 7.18 7.83 -18.01
CA GLN A 391 7.78 7.28 -16.80
C GLN A 391 9.08 6.53 -17.11
N ASN A 392 10.08 6.69 -16.25
CA ASN A 392 11.31 5.91 -16.30
C ASN A 392 10.99 4.42 -16.08
N PRO A 393 11.39 3.52 -17.00
CA PRO A 393 11.15 2.09 -16.86
C PRO A 393 11.74 1.45 -15.58
N GLN A 394 12.81 2.02 -15.03
CA GLN A 394 13.47 1.54 -13.82
C GLN A 394 13.03 2.34 -12.59
N SER A 395 11.74 2.56 -12.45
CA SER A 395 11.18 3.36 -11.36
C SER A 395 9.87 2.77 -10.84
N ALA A 396 9.37 3.35 -9.75
CA ALA A 396 8.05 3.06 -9.23
C ALA A 396 7.07 4.20 -9.53
N LEU A 397 5.80 3.86 -9.73
CA LEU A 397 4.69 4.79 -9.73
C LEU A 397 3.84 4.56 -8.47
N PHE A 398 3.63 5.60 -7.67
CA PHE A 398 2.66 5.58 -6.58
C PHE A 398 1.44 6.43 -6.95
N MET A 399 0.30 5.78 -7.05
CA MET A 399 -0.98 6.41 -7.36
C MET A 399 -1.70 6.80 -6.07
N GLY A 400 -1.92 8.10 -5.87
CA GLY A 400 -2.67 8.64 -4.76
C GLY A 400 -4.14 8.20 -4.78
N ASN A 401 -4.77 8.19 -3.63
CA ASN A 401 -6.19 7.88 -3.50
C ASN A 401 -7.10 9.01 -4.04
N SER A 402 -8.40 8.91 -3.82
CA SER A 402 -9.42 9.83 -4.36
C SER A 402 -9.54 9.75 -5.88
N MET A 403 -9.43 10.86 -6.62
CA MET A 403 -9.56 10.89 -8.07
C MET A 403 -8.38 10.21 -8.77
N VAL A 404 -7.15 10.43 -8.33
CA VAL A 404 -5.93 9.97 -9.02
C VAL A 404 -5.97 8.49 -9.40
N VAL A 405 -6.17 7.60 -8.44
CA VAL A 405 -6.22 6.15 -8.72
C VAL A 405 -7.37 5.76 -9.65
N ARG A 406 -8.47 6.51 -9.62
CA ARG A 406 -9.62 6.30 -10.51
C ARG A 406 -9.35 6.75 -11.94
N LEU A 407 -8.55 7.81 -12.12
CA LEU A 407 -8.11 8.26 -13.44
C LEU A 407 -7.16 7.24 -14.08
N PHE A 408 -6.23 6.67 -13.33
CA PHE A 408 -5.39 5.58 -13.83
C PHE A 408 -6.19 4.32 -14.16
N GLU A 409 -7.21 3.98 -13.34
CA GLU A 409 -8.12 2.86 -13.64
C GLU A 409 -8.95 3.10 -14.89
N LEU A 410 -9.47 4.33 -15.07
CA LEU A 410 -10.26 4.72 -16.23
C LEU A 410 -9.41 4.68 -17.51
N LEU A 411 -8.17 5.17 -17.41
CA LEU A 411 -7.22 5.21 -18.51
C LEU A 411 -6.87 3.80 -19.01
N GLY A 412 -6.63 2.86 -18.06
CA GLY A 412 -6.29 1.48 -18.37
C GLY A 412 -5.03 1.32 -19.21
N GLN A 413 -4.20 2.35 -19.37
CA GLN A 413 -2.98 2.26 -20.17
C GLN A 413 -1.82 1.67 -19.34
N PRO A 414 -0.92 0.90 -19.98
CA PRO A 414 0.27 0.44 -19.31
C PRO A 414 1.17 1.63 -18.98
N CYS A 415 1.63 1.71 -17.74
CA CYS A 415 2.71 2.61 -17.39
C CYS A 415 4.05 1.94 -17.68
N LYS A 416 5.06 2.74 -18.01
CA LYS A 416 6.42 2.24 -18.20
C LYS A 416 7.13 1.87 -16.90
N ALA A 417 6.65 2.34 -15.75
CA ALA A 417 7.24 2.02 -14.45
C ALA A 417 7.37 0.51 -14.24
N GLU A 418 8.43 0.11 -13.54
CA GLU A 418 8.64 -1.30 -13.15
C GLU A 418 7.66 -1.74 -12.07
N HIS A 419 7.29 -0.83 -11.15
CA HIS A 419 6.46 -1.12 -10.00
C HIS A 419 5.31 -0.12 -9.86
N TYR A 420 4.11 -0.62 -9.50
CA TYR A 420 2.94 0.21 -9.22
C TYR A 420 2.51 0.03 -7.78
N PHE A 421 2.19 1.15 -7.11
CA PHE A 421 1.77 1.15 -5.74
C PHE A 421 0.59 2.09 -5.50
N ALA A 422 -0.24 1.72 -4.53
CA ALA A 422 -1.28 2.56 -3.95
C ALA A 422 -1.59 2.09 -2.52
N ASN A 423 -2.15 2.96 -1.67
CA ASN A 423 -2.65 2.60 -0.35
C ASN A 423 -4.14 2.26 -0.45
N ARG A 424 -4.47 1.01 -0.79
CA ARG A 424 -5.85 0.55 -1.01
C ARG A 424 -6.39 -0.34 0.12
N GLY A 425 -5.73 -0.39 1.24
CA GLY A 425 -6.20 -1.07 2.44
C GLY A 425 -7.43 -0.40 3.04
N ALA A 426 -7.23 0.72 3.69
CA ALA A 426 -8.28 1.62 4.18
C ALA A 426 -8.65 2.71 3.16
N SER A 427 -7.81 2.93 2.16
CA SER A 427 -7.98 3.93 1.10
C SER A 427 -8.05 5.38 1.63
N GLY A 428 -7.33 5.68 2.71
CA GLY A 428 -7.19 7.02 3.26
C GLY A 428 -6.42 7.96 2.33
N ILE A 429 -6.55 9.27 2.55
CA ILE A 429 -5.79 10.29 1.81
C ILE A 429 -4.57 10.79 2.59
N ASP A 430 -4.40 10.33 3.81
CA ASP A 430 -3.27 10.60 4.70
C ASP A 430 -2.07 9.68 4.39
N GLY A 431 -0.85 10.17 4.67
CA GLY A 431 0.39 9.43 4.59
C GLY A 431 0.82 8.95 3.19
N LEU A 432 0.24 9.48 2.12
CA LEU A 432 0.55 9.04 0.75
C LEU A 432 1.96 9.46 0.32
N LEU A 433 2.38 10.68 0.66
CA LEU A 433 3.72 11.16 0.41
C LEU A 433 4.75 10.36 1.23
N ALA A 434 4.53 10.20 2.54
CA ALA A 434 5.41 9.41 3.38
C ALA A 434 5.57 7.97 2.87
N THR A 435 4.46 7.34 2.44
CA THR A 435 4.50 5.99 1.85
C THR A 435 5.35 5.94 0.59
N SER A 436 5.22 6.93 -0.31
CA SER A 436 6.01 6.97 -1.56
C SER A 436 7.51 7.13 -1.30
N VAL A 437 7.89 7.95 -0.31
CA VAL A 437 9.29 8.08 0.12
C VAL A 437 9.80 6.75 0.69
N GLY A 438 9.00 6.06 1.50
CA GLY A 438 9.32 4.73 2.03
C GLY A 438 9.50 3.69 0.92
N ILE A 439 8.68 3.74 -0.12
CA ILE A 439 8.81 2.87 -1.32
C ILE A 439 10.12 3.14 -2.05
N ALA A 440 10.44 4.40 -2.34
CA ALA A 440 11.69 4.78 -2.99
C ALA A 440 12.91 4.27 -2.21
N ALA A 441 12.90 4.46 -0.87
CA ALA A 441 13.94 3.97 0.02
C ALA A 441 14.03 2.42 0.04
N GLY A 442 12.89 1.75 0.01
CA GLY A 442 12.80 0.28 0.03
C GLY A 442 13.31 -0.37 -1.24
N LEU A 443 12.91 0.12 -2.40
CA LEU A 443 13.35 -0.36 -3.71
C LEU A 443 14.78 0.10 -4.04
N GLN A 444 15.25 1.19 -3.42
CA GLN A 444 16.48 1.91 -3.82
C GLN A 444 16.40 2.38 -5.29
N GLN A 445 15.20 2.77 -5.71
CA GLN A 445 14.89 3.22 -7.07
C GLN A 445 14.16 4.56 -7.04
N ALA A 446 14.10 5.21 -8.21
CA ALA A 446 13.28 6.39 -8.39
C ALA A 446 11.79 6.08 -8.18
N CYS A 447 11.04 7.05 -7.64
CA CYS A 447 9.59 6.93 -7.47
C CYS A 447 8.90 8.21 -7.93
N THR A 448 7.83 8.05 -8.70
CA THR A 448 6.89 9.13 -8.99
C THR A 448 5.65 8.97 -8.13
N LEU A 449 5.31 9.99 -7.36
CA LEU A 449 4.05 10.12 -6.64
C LEU A 449 3.12 11.02 -7.43
N VAL A 450 1.91 10.56 -7.74
CA VAL A 450 0.80 11.41 -8.21
C VAL A 450 -0.20 11.56 -7.07
N ILE A 451 -0.44 12.79 -6.63
CA ILE A 451 -1.23 13.09 -5.42
C ILE A 451 -2.12 14.31 -5.63
N GLY A 452 -3.35 14.29 -5.10
CA GLY A 452 -4.22 15.47 -5.06
C GLY A 452 -3.82 16.46 -3.96
N ASP A 453 -4.21 17.71 -4.12
CA ASP A 453 -3.92 18.83 -3.21
C ASP A 453 -4.38 18.59 -1.77
N THR A 454 -5.64 18.21 -1.57
CA THR A 454 -6.19 17.89 -0.25
C THR A 454 -5.42 16.73 0.41
N SER A 455 -5.02 15.73 -0.37
CA SER A 455 -4.23 14.60 0.14
C SER A 455 -2.83 15.04 0.58
N LEU A 456 -2.19 15.95 -0.15
CA LEU A 456 -0.89 16.48 0.24
C LEU A 456 -1.00 17.34 1.52
N LEU A 457 -2.07 18.13 1.66
CA LEU A 457 -2.31 18.91 2.89
C LEU A 457 -2.45 18.01 4.13
N HIS A 458 -2.98 16.79 3.98
CA HIS A 458 -3.02 15.80 5.07
C HIS A 458 -1.63 15.24 5.44
N ASP A 459 -0.63 15.36 4.55
CA ASP A 459 0.68 14.75 4.73
C ASP A 459 1.84 15.76 4.55
N LEU A 460 1.56 17.04 4.80
CA LEU A 460 2.46 18.15 4.49
C LEU A 460 3.80 18.04 5.21
N ASN A 461 3.82 17.58 6.48
CA ASN A 461 5.06 17.39 7.25
C ASN A 461 6.03 16.39 6.60
N SER A 462 5.49 15.46 5.79
CA SER A 462 6.29 14.45 5.09
C SER A 462 7.09 15.02 3.91
N LEU A 463 6.90 16.30 3.55
CA LEU A 463 7.83 17.01 2.66
C LEU A 463 9.25 17.03 3.22
N SER A 464 9.43 16.99 4.55
CA SER A 464 10.75 16.84 5.17
C SER A 464 11.40 15.48 4.89
N LEU A 465 10.59 14.38 4.81
CA LEU A 465 11.10 13.07 4.37
C LEU A 465 11.52 13.10 2.91
N ALA A 466 10.71 13.74 2.06
CA ALA A 466 11.01 13.90 0.64
C ALA A 466 12.30 14.69 0.43
N ALA A 467 12.49 15.82 1.14
CA ALA A 467 13.69 16.65 1.08
C ALA A 467 14.98 15.91 1.46
N ASN A 468 14.87 14.89 2.33
CA ASN A 468 15.99 14.05 2.76
C ASN A 468 16.10 12.73 1.98
N SER A 469 15.30 12.54 0.93
CA SER A 469 15.34 11.31 0.12
C SER A 469 16.70 11.17 -0.59
N GLN A 470 17.28 9.98 -0.48
CA GLN A 470 18.50 9.62 -1.20
C GLN A 470 18.20 9.14 -2.63
N GLN A 471 16.93 8.89 -2.94
CA GLN A 471 16.47 8.45 -4.25
C GLN A 471 15.80 9.61 -4.98
N ASN A 472 15.79 9.56 -6.31
CA ASN A 472 14.99 10.49 -7.10
C ASN A 472 13.50 10.29 -6.75
N LEU A 473 12.85 11.35 -6.29
CA LEU A 473 11.42 11.37 -5.99
C LEU A 473 10.75 12.50 -6.77
N VAL A 474 9.85 12.16 -7.67
CA VAL A 474 9.05 13.14 -8.40
C VAL A 474 7.66 13.23 -7.78
N ILE A 475 7.36 14.35 -7.13
CA ILE A 475 6.04 14.64 -6.58
C ILE A 475 5.25 15.40 -7.65
N VAL A 476 4.21 14.78 -8.21
CA VAL A 476 3.27 15.41 -9.14
C VAL A 476 1.98 15.70 -8.38
N LEU A 477 1.80 16.95 -8.03
CA LEU A 477 0.62 17.44 -7.32
C LEU A 477 -0.45 17.86 -8.31
N PHE A 478 -1.62 17.25 -8.30
CA PHE A 478 -2.81 17.71 -8.98
C PHE A 478 -3.52 18.72 -8.09
N ASN A 479 -3.45 20.01 -8.46
CA ASN A 479 -4.10 21.09 -7.75
C ASN A 479 -5.32 21.60 -8.52
N ASN A 480 -6.49 21.23 -8.03
CA ASN A 480 -7.80 21.69 -8.47
C ASN A 480 -8.55 22.45 -7.36
N ASN A 481 -7.83 22.81 -6.28
CA ASN A 481 -8.31 23.59 -5.14
C ASN A 481 -9.43 22.90 -4.33
N GLY A 482 -9.32 21.56 -4.10
CA GLY A 482 -10.22 20.86 -3.19
C GLY A 482 -10.58 19.41 -3.53
N GLY A 483 -11.55 18.86 -2.82
CA GLY A 483 -11.96 17.47 -2.93
C GLY A 483 -12.90 17.16 -4.08
N GLU A 484 -12.43 17.06 -5.32
CA GLU A 484 -13.25 16.87 -6.52
C GLU A 484 -14.03 15.55 -6.59
N ILE A 485 -13.56 14.52 -5.93
CA ILE A 485 -14.25 13.21 -5.92
C ILE A 485 -15.71 13.32 -5.48
N PHE A 486 -16.02 14.29 -4.63
CA PHE A 486 -17.37 14.48 -4.11
C PHE A 486 -18.37 14.97 -5.17
N ASN A 487 -17.90 15.55 -6.26
CA ASN A 487 -18.74 15.89 -7.42
C ASN A 487 -19.35 14.66 -8.12
N LEU A 488 -18.79 13.48 -7.87
CA LEU A 488 -19.33 12.22 -8.38
C LEU A 488 -20.48 11.65 -7.50
N LEU A 489 -20.83 12.32 -6.40
CA LEU A 489 -21.95 11.91 -5.54
C LEU A 489 -23.27 12.39 -6.14
N PRO A 490 -24.23 11.47 -6.42
CA PRO A 490 -25.52 11.87 -7.03
C PRO A 490 -26.29 12.90 -6.21
N ALA A 491 -26.18 12.86 -4.88
CA ALA A 491 -26.86 13.78 -3.97
C ALA A 491 -26.35 15.23 -4.04
N LEU A 492 -25.19 15.47 -4.67
CA LEU A 492 -24.56 16.80 -4.74
C LEU A 492 -24.50 17.36 -6.17
N SER A 493 -25.12 16.69 -7.14
CA SER A 493 -25.01 17.02 -8.56
C SER A 493 -26.20 17.82 -9.12
N THR A 494 -27.24 18.07 -8.33
CA THR A 494 -28.51 18.67 -8.82
C THR A 494 -28.95 19.86 -7.96
N GLY A 495 -28.86 21.09 -8.52
CA GLY A 495 -29.41 22.32 -7.95
C GLY A 495 -28.40 23.28 -7.29
N GLN A 496 -28.80 24.58 -7.14
CA GLN A 496 -27.93 25.62 -6.54
C GLN A 496 -27.63 25.40 -5.06
N GLN A 497 -28.59 24.85 -4.31
CA GLN A 497 -28.42 24.56 -2.89
C GLN A 497 -27.42 23.43 -2.68
N ASP A 498 -27.42 22.45 -3.60
CA ASP A 498 -26.49 21.31 -3.58
C ASP A 498 -25.06 21.74 -3.93
N GLN A 499 -24.89 22.75 -4.82
CA GLN A 499 -23.57 23.31 -5.12
C GLN A 499 -22.92 24.00 -3.93
N ARG A 500 -23.69 24.74 -3.11
CA ARG A 500 -23.19 25.35 -1.89
C ARG A 500 -22.79 24.27 -0.87
N LEU A 501 -23.65 23.27 -0.66
CA LEU A 501 -23.34 22.13 0.21
C LEU A 501 -22.07 21.39 -0.25
N SER A 502 -21.96 21.14 -1.56
CA SER A 502 -20.76 20.50 -2.11
C SER A 502 -19.51 21.30 -1.80
N LYS A 503 -19.52 22.61 -2.06
CA LYS A 503 -18.37 23.48 -1.86
C LYS A 503 -17.99 23.62 -0.38
N ASP A 504 -18.97 23.91 0.50
CA ASP A 504 -18.72 24.31 1.89
C ASP A 504 -18.44 23.11 2.82
N TYR A 505 -18.89 21.89 2.47
CA TYR A 505 -18.80 20.71 3.35
C TYR A 505 -18.05 19.52 2.77
N TYR A 506 -17.78 19.50 1.46
CA TYR A 506 -17.12 18.37 0.79
C TYR A 506 -15.87 18.77 0.04
N GLN A 507 -15.96 19.72 -0.90
CA GLN A 507 -14.80 20.16 -1.69
C GLN A 507 -13.79 20.91 -0.84
N LEU A 508 -14.24 21.79 0.06
CA LEU A 508 -13.42 22.56 0.99
C LEU A 508 -12.25 23.28 0.27
N PRO A 509 -12.52 24.25 -0.62
CA PRO A 509 -11.45 24.96 -1.32
C PRO A 509 -10.49 25.62 -0.34
N HIS A 510 -9.19 25.34 -0.46
CA HIS A 510 -8.19 25.67 0.58
C HIS A 510 -7.29 26.86 0.21
N GLN A 511 -7.09 27.18 -1.09
CA GLN A 511 -6.20 28.23 -1.58
C GLN A 511 -4.76 28.16 -1.00
N ALA A 512 -4.25 26.95 -0.75
CA ALA A 512 -2.93 26.74 -0.19
C ALA A 512 -1.84 27.16 -1.18
N ASP A 513 -0.78 27.79 -0.68
CA ASP A 513 0.43 28.13 -1.44
C ASP A 513 1.45 26.98 -1.36
N PHE A 514 1.46 26.12 -2.38
CA PHE A 514 2.37 24.98 -2.42
C PHE A 514 3.81 25.38 -2.79
N ALA A 515 4.03 26.55 -3.41
CA ALA A 515 5.37 27.09 -3.61
C ALA A 515 6.02 27.44 -2.27
N ALA A 516 5.27 28.10 -1.38
CA ALA A 516 5.73 28.39 -0.03
C ALA A 516 5.96 27.09 0.79
N ALA A 517 5.09 26.10 0.64
CA ALA A 517 5.26 24.80 1.28
C ALA A 517 6.56 24.10 0.80
N ALA A 518 6.81 24.05 -0.50
CA ALA A 518 8.04 23.50 -1.07
C ALA A 518 9.29 24.24 -0.60
N ALA A 519 9.24 25.58 -0.57
CA ALA A 519 10.34 26.43 -0.09
C ALA A 519 10.67 26.19 1.38
N THR A 520 9.66 25.91 2.22
CA THR A 520 9.86 25.59 3.65
C THR A 520 10.80 24.39 3.86
N PHE A 521 10.77 23.43 2.94
CA PHE A 521 11.60 22.22 3.00
C PHE A 521 12.74 22.21 1.95
N ASN A 522 13.02 23.35 1.30
CA ASN A 522 14.07 23.50 0.27
C ASN A 522 13.90 22.51 -0.91
N LEU A 523 12.68 22.21 -1.31
CA LEU A 523 12.41 21.36 -2.46
C LEU A 523 12.47 22.16 -3.77
N ALA A 524 13.01 21.53 -4.83
CA ALA A 524 12.91 22.05 -6.18
C ALA A 524 11.42 22.05 -6.60
N TYR A 525 10.90 23.23 -6.93
CA TYR A 525 9.48 23.42 -7.23
C TYR A 525 9.28 24.03 -8.63
N GLN A 526 8.24 23.54 -9.32
CA GLN A 526 7.77 24.13 -10.57
C GLN A 526 6.27 23.99 -10.67
N GLN A 527 5.59 25.11 -10.95
CA GLN A 527 4.18 25.13 -11.33
C GLN A 527 4.02 25.01 -12.86
N VAL A 528 3.02 24.24 -13.31
CA VAL A 528 2.72 24.02 -14.74
C VAL A 528 1.22 24.11 -15.00
N VAL A 529 0.85 24.63 -16.19
CA VAL A 529 -0.53 24.91 -16.58
C VAL A 529 -0.87 24.40 -18.00
N ASN A 530 0.03 23.66 -18.65
CA ASN A 530 -0.18 23.06 -19.96
C ASN A 530 0.72 21.85 -20.19
N PHE A 531 0.47 21.10 -21.26
CA PHE A 531 1.21 19.87 -21.60
C PHE A 531 2.70 20.07 -21.81
N GLU A 532 3.12 21.11 -22.51
CA GLU A 532 4.52 21.37 -22.85
C GLU A 532 5.33 21.63 -21.59
N GLN A 533 4.82 22.51 -20.72
CA GLN A 533 5.45 22.80 -19.42
C GLN A 533 5.55 21.56 -18.56
N PHE A 534 4.47 20.74 -18.53
CA PHE A 534 4.48 19.49 -17.75
C PHE A 534 5.53 18.52 -18.30
N SER A 535 5.54 18.29 -19.62
CA SER A 535 6.49 17.35 -20.24
C SER A 535 7.94 17.70 -19.92
N HIS A 536 8.32 18.96 -20.09
CA HIS A 536 9.67 19.44 -19.80
C HIS A 536 10.02 19.37 -18.29
N ALA A 537 9.06 19.72 -17.43
CA ALA A 537 9.26 19.64 -15.99
C ALA A 537 9.42 18.20 -15.52
N PHE A 538 8.59 17.29 -16.03
CA PHE A 538 8.59 15.88 -15.65
C PHE A 538 9.86 15.15 -16.13
N GLU A 539 10.26 15.37 -17.38
CA GLU A 539 11.51 14.83 -17.92
C GLU A 539 12.74 15.27 -17.11
N ARG A 540 12.83 16.57 -16.81
CA ARG A 540 13.92 17.12 -15.99
C ARG A 540 13.90 16.55 -14.58
N ALA A 541 12.73 16.46 -13.94
CA ALA A 541 12.59 15.94 -12.59
C ALA A 541 13.03 14.47 -12.48
N GLN A 542 12.76 13.64 -13.48
CA GLN A 542 13.19 12.24 -13.50
C GLN A 542 14.72 12.06 -13.60
N GLN A 543 15.44 13.09 -14.08
CA GLN A 543 16.91 13.07 -14.22
C GLN A 543 17.63 13.74 -13.03
N GLN A 544 16.89 14.44 -12.18
CA GLN A 544 17.44 15.21 -11.07
C GLN A 544 17.63 14.33 -9.82
N ALA A 545 18.73 14.50 -9.09
CA ALA A 545 18.92 13.84 -7.81
C ALA A 545 18.01 14.45 -6.73
N GLY A 546 17.55 13.63 -5.79
CA GLY A 546 16.68 14.07 -4.70
C GLY A 546 15.23 14.25 -5.12
N ALA A 547 14.47 15.03 -4.35
CA ALA A 547 13.05 15.25 -4.59
C ALA A 547 12.79 16.49 -5.45
N SER A 548 11.86 16.36 -6.39
CA SER A 548 11.32 17.45 -7.21
C SER A 548 9.81 17.53 -7.01
N PHE A 549 9.27 18.75 -6.94
CA PHE A 549 7.85 19.01 -6.71
C PHE A 549 7.26 19.78 -7.91
N ILE A 550 6.40 19.12 -8.67
CA ILE A 550 5.68 19.67 -9.82
C ILE A 550 4.23 19.87 -9.43
N GLU A 551 3.78 21.12 -9.36
CA GLU A 551 2.37 21.47 -9.17
C GLU A 551 1.69 21.64 -10.53
N VAL A 552 0.74 20.76 -10.81
CA VAL A 552 -0.06 20.77 -12.03
C VAL A 552 -1.41 21.40 -11.70
N CYS A 553 -1.65 22.62 -12.22
CA CYS A 553 -2.86 23.38 -11.92
C CYS A 553 -3.98 23.07 -12.90
N PHE A 554 -5.16 22.80 -12.36
CA PHE A 554 -6.37 22.51 -13.13
C PHE A 554 -7.52 23.43 -12.74
N THR A 555 -8.52 23.52 -13.62
CA THR A 555 -9.77 24.19 -13.31
C THR A 555 -10.59 23.32 -12.34
N PRO A 556 -11.07 23.86 -11.21
CA PRO A 556 -11.94 23.12 -10.31
C PRO A 556 -13.18 22.56 -11.00
N GLY A 557 -13.50 21.30 -10.77
CA GLY A 557 -14.65 20.61 -11.35
C GLY A 557 -14.38 19.92 -12.70
N ASP A 558 -13.25 20.19 -13.36
CA ASP A 558 -12.96 19.65 -14.70
C ASP A 558 -12.75 18.12 -14.68
N ALA A 559 -11.99 17.60 -13.73
CA ALA A 559 -11.68 16.16 -13.68
C ALA A 559 -12.92 15.29 -13.48
N SER A 560 -13.80 15.69 -12.57
CA SER A 560 -15.05 14.96 -12.31
C SER A 560 -16.03 15.05 -13.48
N ALA A 561 -16.12 16.22 -14.14
CA ALA A 561 -16.96 16.43 -15.32
C ALA A 561 -16.49 15.57 -16.50
N ARG A 562 -15.18 15.57 -16.80
CA ARG A 562 -14.60 14.75 -17.88
C ARG A 562 -14.71 13.25 -17.59
N TYR A 563 -14.45 12.85 -16.35
CA TYR A 563 -14.65 11.46 -15.90
C TYR A 563 -16.08 10.99 -16.20
N GLN A 564 -17.09 11.78 -15.80
CA GLN A 564 -18.49 11.43 -16.00
C GLN A 564 -18.89 11.50 -17.49
N SER A 565 -18.37 12.48 -18.25
CA SER A 565 -18.62 12.63 -19.68
C SER A 565 -18.16 11.41 -20.47
N LEU A 566 -16.92 10.95 -20.26
CA LEU A 566 -16.38 9.77 -20.93
C LEU A 566 -17.17 8.50 -20.59
N ILE A 567 -17.56 8.34 -19.33
CA ILE A 567 -18.42 7.23 -18.92
C ILE A 567 -19.77 7.26 -19.62
N ASN A 568 -20.43 8.42 -19.69
CA ASN A 568 -21.74 8.56 -20.34
C ASN A 568 -21.64 8.30 -21.85
N GLN A 569 -20.56 8.77 -22.48
CA GLN A 569 -20.30 8.54 -23.91
C GLN A 569 -20.19 7.03 -24.20
N VAL A 570 -19.38 6.30 -23.44
CA VAL A 570 -19.23 4.85 -23.61
C VAL A 570 -20.51 4.09 -23.20
N ALA A 571 -21.23 4.56 -22.18
CA ALA A 571 -22.51 3.96 -21.78
C ALA A 571 -23.56 3.98 -22.89
N SER A 572 -23.54 5.01 -23.75
CA SER A 572 -24.46 5.16 -24.89
C SER A 572 -23.87 4.69 -26.23
N HIS A 573 -22.69 4.07 -26.24
CA HIS A 573 -22.01 3.67 -27.47
C HIS A 573 -22.73 2.52 -28.17
N ASP A 574 -23.23 2.76 -29.42
CA ASP A 574 -24.08 1.81 -30.14
C ASP A 574 -23.37 0.52 -30.59
N ALA A 575 -22.04 0.57 -30.79
CA ALA A 575 -21.26 -0.59 -31.21
C ALA A 575 -20.96 -1.59 -30.08
N LEU A 576 -21.28 -1.27 -28.83
CA LEU A 576 -21.23 -2.16 -27.69
C LEU A 576 -22.57 -2.86 -27.50
#